data_1be37c5af61fedbbe9d5b714ea01e50b
#
_entry.id   1be37c5af61fedbbe9d5b714ea01e50b
#
_cell.length_a   1.000
_cell.length_b   1.000
_cell.length_c   1.000
_cell.angle_alpha   90.00
_cell.angle_beta   90.00
_cell.angle_gamma   90.00
#
_symmetry.space_group_name_H-M   'P 1'
#
loop_
_entity.id
_entity.type
_entity.pdbx_description
1 polymer ?
#
loop_
_entity_poly.entity_id
_entity_poly.type
_entity_poly.pdbx_seq_one_letter_code
_entity_poly.pdbx_strand_id
1 'polypeptide(L)'
;GATLGLEEMSRVLEYAKRFGFWVASDEAYCEVYFENRRPHSMLELGRENLIALHTLSKRSAMTGFRSGFMAGDERLIDALRRFRPNLGTATPDFVQAAAIAAWNDDAHPGEQRARYAAKRTLMLEAFARHDWTIEASEATFYLWVKAPGGHDWGWVERLIGRGIVPAPGSMFGPAGQGYVRWALVPTLEKCREAIARLDSS
;
A
#
# COMPACT_ATOMS: atom_id res chain seq x y z
N GLY A 1 4.33 3.92 -4.45
CA GLY A 1 4.02 3.07 -5.58
C GLY A 1 5.20 2.23 -6.09
N ALA A 2 6.42 2.43 -5.57
CA ALA A 2 7.60 1.62 -5.91
C ALA A 2 7.61 0.30 -5.13
N THR A 3 8.29 -0.70 -5.67
CA THR A 3 8.54 -2.00 -5.03
C THR A 3 10.04 -2.24 -4.89
N LEU A 4 10.43 -3.06 -3.92
CA LEU A 4 11.81 -3.52 -3.77
C LEU A 4 12.04 -4.78 -4.61
N GLY A 5 13.21 -4.88 -5.24
CA GLY A 5 13.65 -6.08 -5.92
C GLY A 5 14.24 -7.14 -4.97
N LEU A 6 14.36 -8.38 -5.45
CA LEU A 6 14.92 -9.49 -4.66
C LEU A 6 16.37 -9.23 -4.20
N GLU A 7 17.17 -8.55 -5.01
CA GLU A 7 18.56 -8.23 -4.66
C GLU A 7 18.63 -7.31 -3.43
N GLU A 8 17.83 -6.25 -3.42
CA GLU A 8 17.77 -5.31 -2.30
C GLU A 8 17.23 -5.98 -1.04
N MET A 9 16.19 -6.83 -1.17
CA MET A 9 15.65 -7.63 -0.09
C MET A 9 16.68 -8.61 0.49
N SER A 10 17.47 -9.29 -0.38
CA SER A 10 18.55 -10.20 0.03
C SER A 10 19.60 -9.46 0.85
N ARG A 11 20.03 -8.28 0.40
CA ARG A 11 21.01 -7.46 1.14
C ARG A 11 20.51 -7.08 2.54
N VAL A 12 19.23 -6.75 2.69
CA VAL A 12 18.62 -6.46 4.01
C VAL A 12 18.69 -7.67 4.91
N LEU A 13 18.35 -8.87 4.41
CA LEU A 13 18.42 -10.12 5.19
C LEU A 13 19.86 -10.52 5.57
N GLU A 14 20.81 -10.31 4.67
CA GLU A 14 22.23 -10.51 4.96
C GLU A 14 22.71 -9.61 6.10
N TYR A 15 22.33 -8.34 6.11
CA TYR A 15 22.61 -7.43 7.22
C TYR A 15 21.90 -7.87 8.51
N ALA A 16 20.66 -8.32 8.44
CA ALA A 16 19.93 -8.82 9.59
C ALA A 16 20.67 -10.00 10.25
N LYS A 17 21.14 -10.95 9.46
CA LYS A 17 21.95 -12.08 9.93
C LYS A 17 23.29 -11.64 10.50
N ARG A 18 23.99 -10.76 9.80
CA ARG A 18 25.32 -10.28 10.21
C ARG A 18 25.30 -9.48 11.51
N PHE A 19 24.28 -8.64 11.70
CA PHE A 19 24.19 -7.72 12.83
C PHE A 19 23.17 -8.16 13.91
N GLY A 20 22.49 -9.27 13.72
CA GLY A 20 21.61 -9.87 14.72
C GLY A 20 20.31 -9.10 14.96
N PHE A 21 19.75 -8.41 13.95
CA PHE A 21 18.44 -7.75 14.07
C PHE A 21 17.33 -8.50 13.34
N TRP A 22 16.10 -8.16 13.66
CA TRP A 22 14.91 -8.69 13.01
C TRP A 22 14.44 -7.78 11.89
N VAL A 23 13.98 -8.38 10.79
CA VAL A 23 13.33 -7.67 9.68
C VAL A 23 11.83 -7.88 9.78
N ALA A 24 11.07 -6.79 9.78
CA ALA A 24 9.63 -6.80 9.59
C ALA A 24 9.32 -6.32 8.18
N SER A 25 8.85 -7.22 7.31
CA SER A 25 8.40 -6.91 5.95
C SER A 25 6.91 -6.62 5.96
N ASP A 26 6.54 -5.35 5.79
CA ASP A 26 5.12 -4.96 5.64
C ASP A 26 4.67 -5.21 4.21
N GLU A 27 4.06 -6.37 3.99
CA GLU A 27 3.57 -6.81 2.68
C GLU A 27 2.06 -6.56 2.49
N ALA A 28 1.52 -5.57 3.22
CA ALA A 28 0.09 -5.24 3.17
C ALA A 28 -0.43 -4.93 1.76
N TYR A 29 0.43 -4.49 0.84
CA TYR A 29 0.08 -4.12 -0.53
C TYR A 29 0.53 -5.14 -1.59
N CYS A 30 1.04 -6.31 -1.22
CA CYS A 30 1.58 -7.31 -2.15
C CYS A 30 0.57 -7.77 -3.23
N GLU A 31 -0.74 -7.64 -2.97
CA GLU A 31 -1.80 -7.99 -3.92
C GLU A 31 -2.36 -6.76 -4.69
N VAL A 32 -1.83 -5.56 -4.46
CA VAL A 32 -2.22 -4.34 -5.19
C VAL A 32 -1.08 -3.90 -6.08
N TYR A 33 -1.01 -4.47 -7.28
CA TYR A 33 0.02 -4.23 -8.28
C TYR A 33 -0.57 -4.09 -9.67
N PHE A 34 0.22 -3.57 -10.62
CA PHE A 34 -0.20 -3.32 -11.99
C PHE A 34 0.77 -3.93 -12.99
N GLU A 35 0.36 -4.01 -14.26
CA GLU A 35 1.19 -4.47 -15.39
C GLU A 35 1.78 -5.87 -15.18
N ASN A 36 1.06 -6.75 -14.45
CA ASN A 36 1.50 -8.10 -14.09
C ASN A 36 2.85 -8.17 -13.35
N ARG A 37 3.25 -7.08 -12.70
CA ARG A 37 4.47 -6.98 -11.90
C ARG A 37 4.16 -7.22 -10.42
N ARG A 38 3.89 -8.48 -10.07
CA ARG A 38 3.65 -8.84 -8.67
C ARG A 38 4.88 -8.54 -7.82
N PRO A 39 4.75 -7.79 -6.71
CA PRO A 39 5.84 -7.59 -5.77
C PRO A 39 6.32 -8.91 -5.18
N HIS A 40 7.62 -9.03 -4.97
CA HIS A 40 8.20 -10.17 -4.27
C HIS A 40 7.87 -10.14 -2.78
N SER A 41 7.77 -11.31 -2.18
CA SER A 41 7.76 -11.46 -0.73
C SER A 41 9.18 -11.73 -0.22
N MET A 42 9.57 -11.14 0.90
CA MET A 42 10.84 -11.48 1.53
C MET A 42 10.88 -12.95 1.99
N LEU A 43 9.73 -13.60 2.17
CA LEU A 43 9.64 -15.04 2.46
C LEU A 43 10.16 -15.93 1.33
N GLU A 44 10.27 -15.43 0.09
CA GLU A 44 10.92 -16.14 -1.02
C GLU A 44 12.42 -16.37 -0.78
N LEU A 45 13.05 -15.53 0.04
CA LEU A 45 14.47 -15.58 0.39
C LEU A 45 14.77 -16.40 1.67
N GLY A 46 13.73 -16.82 2.38
CA GLY A 46 13.84 -17.58 3.63
C GLY A 46 13.04 -16.97 4.76
N ARG A 47 13.18 -17.56 5.96
CA ARG A 47 12.39 -17.15 7.14
C ARG A 47 13.24 -16.66 8.30
N GLU A 48 14.54 -16.95 8.31
CA GLU A 48 15.45 -16.63 9.42
C GLU A 48 15.55 -15.11 9.61
N ASN A 49 15.35 -14.65 10.85
CA ASN A 49 15.33 -13.25 11.27
C ASN A 49 14.27 -12.38 10.56
N LEU A 50 13.25 -12.99 9.98
CA LEU A 50 12.22 -12.30 9.19
C LEU A 50 10.83 -12.56 9.76
N ILE A 51 9.99 -11.53 9.73
CA ILE A 51 8.54 -11.62 9.86
C ILE A 51 7.87 -10.83 8.72
N ALA A 52 7.01 -11.47 7.95
CA ALA A 52 6.16 -10.82 6.96
C ALA A 52 4.76 -10.57 7.53
N LEU A 53 4.21 -9.40 7.23
CA LEU A 53 2.93 -8.91 7.72
C LEU A 53 1.96 -8.78 6.55
N HIS A 54 0.83 -9.48 6.62
CA HIS A 54 -0.22 -9.47 5.60
C HIS A 54 -1.56 -9.03 6.18
N THR A 55 -2.41 -8.43 5.35
CA THR A 55 -3.71 -7.91 5.78
C THR A 55 -4.80 -8.08 4.72
N LEU A 56 -6.01 -8.40 5.16
CA LEU A 56 -7.21 -8.35 4.32
C LEU A 56 -7.66 -6.93 4.01
N SER A 57 -7.20 -5.94 4.77
CA SER A 57 -7.58 -4.54 4.57
C SER A 57 -7.31 -4.04 3.16
N LYS A 58 -6.20 -4.46 2.55
CA LYS A 58 -5.77 -4.02 1.21
C LYS A 58 -6.04 -5.08 0.15
N ARG A 59 -5.72 -6.36 0.45
CA ARG A 59 -5.96 -7.49 -0.43
C ARG A 59 -7.45 -7.62 -0.81
N SER A 60 -8.34 -7.52 0.19
CA SER A 60 -9.77 -7.85 0.07
C SER A 60 -10.71 -6.67 0.27
N ALA A 61 -10.17 -5.44 0.36
CA ALA A 61 -10.94 -4.23 0.73
C ALA A 61 -11.71 -4.36 2.06
N MET A 62 -11.29 -5.27 2.96
CA MET A 62 -11.95 -5.60 4.24
C MET A 62 -11.35 -4.80 5.41
N THR A 63 -11.18 -3.49 5.24
CA THR A 63 -10.51 -2.64 6.24
C THR A 63 -11.21 -2.66 7.60
N GLY A 64 -12.54 -2.72 7.65
CA GLY A 64 -13.34 -2.75 8.88
C GLY A 64 -13.20 -4.03 9.70
N PHE A 65 -12.79 -5.13 9.08
CA PHE A 65 -12.64 -6.44 9.75
C PHE A 65 -11.39 -6.55 10.64
N ARG A 66 -10.42 -5.65 10.48
CA ARG A 66 -9.17 -5.62 11.28
C ARG A 66 -8.46 -6.98 11.34
N SER A 67 -8.37 -7.69 10.23
CA SER A 67 -7.78 -9.02 10.12
C SER A 67 -6.57 -9.05 9.21
N GLY A 68 -5.60 -9.88 9.59
CA GLY A 68 -4.36 -10.13 8.89
C GLY A 68 -3.61 -11.29 9.55
N PHE A 69 -2.45 -11.64 9.04
CA PHE A 69 -1.59 -12.64 9.64
C PHE A 69 -0.11 -12.23 9.57
N MET A 70 0.70 -12.92 10.34
CA MET A 70 2.15 -12.81 10.35
C MET A 70 2.75 -14.18 10.08
N ALA A 71 3.80 -14.24 9.26
CA ALA A 71 4.54 -15.46 8.95
C ALA A 71 6.05 -15.17 8.91
N GLY A 72 6.88 -16.14 9.29
CA GLY A 72 8.33 -15.95 9.27
C GLY A 72 9.08 -16.86 10.21
N ASP A 73 10.07 -16.31 10.91
CA ASP A 73 10.93 -17.02 11.85
C ASP A 73 10.13 -17.65 12.98
N GLU A 74 10.31 -18.96 13.19
CA GLU A 74 9.57 -19.75 14.16
C GLU A 74 9.75 -19.21 15.59
N ARG A 75 10.94 -18.77 15.95
CA ARG A 75 11.24 -18.19 17.28
C ARG A 75 10.38 -16.96 17.56
N LEU A 76 10.23 -16.09 16.56
CA LEU A 76 9.44 -14.87 16.70
C LEU A 76 7.94 -15.18 16.68
N ILE A 77 7.49 -16.06 15.79
CA ILE A 77 6.09 -16.47 15.72
C ILE A 77 5.63 -17.15 17.01
N ASP A 78 6.46 -18.02 17.61
CA ASP A 78 6.14 -18.66 18.88
C ASP A 78 6.12 -17.67 20.06
N ALA A 79 7.03 -16.70 20.07
CA ALA A 79 7.01 -15.64 21.07
C ALA A 79 5.72 -14.79 20.95
N LEU A 80 5.33 -14.39 19.74
CA LEU A 80 4.10 -13.63 19.48
C LEU A 80 2.84 -14.45 19.82
N ARG A 81 2.82 -15.75 19.53
CA ARG A 81 1.70 -16.64 19.87
C ARG A 81 1.47 -16.72 21.38
N ARG A 82 2.55 -16.76 22.17
CA ARG A 82 2.46 -16.74 23.64
C ARG A 82 2.11 -15.37 24.22
N PHE A 83 2.53 -14.30 23.55
CA PHE A 83 2.30 -12.93 24.02
C PHE A 83 0.87 -12.42 23.71
N ARG A 84 0.34 -12.71 22.51
CA ARG A 84 -0.95 -12.19 22.04
C ARG A 84 -2.14 -12.42 22.99
N PRO A 85 -2.34 -13.58 23.62
CA PRO A 85 -3.47 -13.78 24.54
C PRO A 85 -3.47 -12.79 25.70
N ASN A 86 -2.30 -12.26 26.08
CA ASN A 86 -2.14 -11.35 27.20
C ASN A 86 -2.39 -9.86 26.81
N LEU A 87 -2.60 -9.56 25.53
CA LEU A 87 -2.83 -8.19 25.07
C LEU A 87 -4.30 -7.74 25.21
N GLY A 88 -5.18 -8.62 25.67
CA GLY A 88 -6.61 -8.32 25.78
C GLY A 88 -7.33 -8.12 24.45
N THR A 89 -6.71 -8.53 23.33
CA THR A 89 -7.29 -8.42 21.99
C THR A 89 -7.43 -9.81 21.37
N ALA A 90 -8.66 -10.23 21.11
CA ALA A 90 -8.97 -11.43 20.36
C ALA A 90 -9.78 -11.05 19.11
N THR A 91 -9.50 -11.72 17.99
CA THR A 91 -10.32 -11.56 16.79
C THR A 91 -11.63 -12.32 16.97
N PRO A 92 -12.79 -11.68 16.84
CA PRO A 92 -14.09 -12.36 16.96
C PRO A 92 -14.24 -13.51 15.95
N ASP A 93 -14.96 -14.57 16.32
CA ASP A 93 -15.10 -15.78 15.50
C ASP A 93 -15.71 -15.50 14.12
N PHE A 94 -16.67 -14.61 14.02
CA PHE A 94 -17.26 -14.23 12.74
C PHE A 94 -16.24 -13.51 11.83
N VAL A 95 -15.31 -12.73 12.40
CA VAL A 95 -14.21 -12.12 11.64
C VAL A 95 -13.22 -13.19 11.17
N GLN A 96 -12.93 -14.18 12.01
CA GLN A 96 -12.06 -15.29 11.63
C GLN A 96 -12.69 -16.13 10.51
N ALA A 97 -13.99 -16.44 10.61
CA ALA A 97 -14.71 -17.15 9.55
C ALA A 97 -14.67 -16.37 8.20
N ALA A 98 -14.94 -15.07 8.24
CA ALA A 98 -14.83 -14.21 7.06
C ALA A 98 -13.39 -14.15 6.52
N ALA A 99 -12.38 -14.11 7.39
CA ALA A 99 -10.98 -14.12 7.00
C ALA A 99 -10.58 -15.43 6.31
N ILE A 100 -11.01 -16.58 6.84
CA ILE A 100 -10.78 -17.89 6.22
C ILE A 100 -11.36 -17.93 4.80
N ALA A 101 -12.60 -17.48 4.62
CA ALA A 101 -13.23 -17.42 3.31
C ALA A 101 -12.45 -16.52 2.35
N ALA A 102 -12.03 -15.31 2.81
CA ALA A 102 -11.31 -14.35 2.00
C ALA A 102 -9.90 -14.84 1.62
N TRP A 103 -9.17 -15.49 2.53
CA TRP A 103 -7.85 -16.05 2.23
C TRP A 103 -7.88 -17.26 1.29
N ASN A 104 -8.99 -18.01 1.26
CA ASN A 104 -9.19 -19.14 0.35
C ASN A 104 -9.75 -18.73 -1.01
N ASP A 105 -10.06 -17.47 -1.23
CA ASP A 105 -10.54 -16.95 -2.51
C ASP A 105 -9.45 -16.09 -3.17
N ASP A 106 -8.89 -16.59 -4.27
CA ASP A 106 -7.88 -15.87 -5.07
C ASP A 106 -8.48 -15.08 -6.25
N ALA A 107 -9.79 -15.19 -6.49
CA ALA A 107 -10.45 -14.49 -7.59
C ALA A 107 -10.69 -13.01 -7.25
N HIS A 108 -11.28 -12.71 -6.08
CA HIS A 108 -11.63 -11.33 -5.71
C HIS A 108 -10.45 -10.35 -5.61
N PRO A 109 -9.19 -10.73 -5.22
CA PRO A 109 -8.06 -9.81 -5.31
C PRO A 109 -7.77 -9.38 -6.76
N GLY A 110 -7.97 -10.29 -7.73
CA GLY A 110 -7.86 -9.97 -9.16
C GLY A 110 -8.89 -8.93 -9.61
N GLU A 111 -10.14 -9.10 -9.23
CA GLU A 111 -11.20 -8.12 -9.49
C GLU A 111 -10.89 -6.77 -8.85
N GLN A 112 -10.40 -6.76 -7.61
CA GLN A 112 -10.03 -5.53 -6.91
C GLN A 112 -8.86 -4.82 -7.60
N ARG A 113 -7.84 -5.57 -8.07
CA ARG A 113 -6.76 -5.00 -8.89
C ARG A 113 -7.30 -4.36 -10.17
N ALA A 114 -8.21 -5.02 -10.87
CA ALA A 114 -8.81 -4.47 -12.09
C ALA A 114 -9.53 -3.13 -11.83
N ARG A 115 -10.26 -3.04 -10.71
CA ARG A 115 -10.90 -1.77 -10.28
C ARG A 115 -9.88 -0.67 -10.00
N TYR A 116 -8.77 -0.99 -9.33
CA TYR A 116 -7.69 -0.01 -9.10
C TYR A 116 -6.96 0.35 -10.39
N ALA A 117 -6.73 -0.61 -11.29
CA ALA A 117 -6.09 -0.37 -12.58
C ALA A 117 -6.90 0.63 -13.43
N ALA A 118 -8.22 0.45 -13.52
CA ALA A 118 -9.09 1.39 -14.25
C ALA A 118 -9.01 2.83 -13.70
N LYS A 119 -8.98 2.98 -12.37
CA LYS A 119 -8.81 4.30 -11.73
C LYS A 119 -7.41 4.87 -11.94
N ARG A 120 -6.39 4.00 -11.86
CA ARG A 120 -5.00 4.39 -12.12
C ARG A 120 -4.85 4.94 -13.54
N THR A 121 -5.27 4.20 -14.55
CA THR A 121 -5.19 4.64 -15.96
C THR A 121 -5.85 5.99 -16.15
N LEU A 122 -7.08 6.14 -15.67
CA LEU A 122 -7.83 7.40 -15.75
C LEU A 122 -7.08 8.59 -15.12
N MET A 123 -6.48 8.38 -13.93
CA MET A 123 -5.75 9.44 -13.23
C MET A 123 -4.41 9.75 -13.90
N LEU A 124 -3.69 8.73 -14.40
CA LEU A 124 -2.42 8.92 -15.13
C LEU A 124 -2.62 9.76 -16.40
N GLU A 125 -3.68 9.46 -17.17
CA GLU A 125 -4.04 10.22 -18.36
C GLU A 125 -4.39 11.68 -18.01
N ALA A 126 -5.14 11.90 -16.93
CA ALA A 126 -5.46 13.25 -16.47
C ALA A 126 -4.19 14.02 -16.05
N PHE A 127 -3.34 13.41 -15.27
CA PHE A 127 -2.09 14.05 -14.81
C PHE A 127 -1.13 14.35 -15.95
N ALA A 128 -1.08 13.48 -16.97
CA ALA A 128 -0.30 13.73 -18.18
C ALA A 128 -0.79 14.97 -18.94
N ARG A 129 -2.12 15.23 -19.02
CA ARG A 129 -2.67 16.45 -19.64
C ARG A 129 -2.27 17.74 -18.91
N HIS A 130 -1.96 17.64 -17.61
CA HIS A 130 -1.50 18.76 -16.79
C HIS A 130 0.01 18.83 -16.64
N ASP A 131 0.78 18.01 -17.37
CA ASP A 131 2.24 17.88 -17.25
C ASP A 131 2.73 17.55 -15.83
N TRP A 132 1.93 16.81 -15.04
CA TRP A 132 2.30 16.42 -13.69
C TRP A 132 3.10 15.13 -13.68
N THR A 133 4.30 15.20 -13.11
CA THR A 133 5.21 14.04 -13.01
C THR A 133 4.80 13.10 -11.88
N ILE A 134 4.73 11.81 -12.21
CA ILE A 134 4.48 10.73 -11.26
C ILE A 134 5.77 9.91 -11.12
N GLU A 135 6.29 9.81 -9.90
CA GLU A 135 7.56 9.12 -9.65
C GLU A 135 7.44 7.60 -9.74
N ALA A 136 6.40 7.03 -9.14
CA ALA A 136 6.17 5.60 -9.15
C ALA A 136 4.69 5.26 -8.99
N SER A 137 4.23 4.23 -9.73
CA SER A 137 2.86 3.73 -9.66
C SER A 137 2.74 2.26 -10.03
N GLU A 138 3.80 1.46 -9.79
CA GLU A 138 3.86 0.03 -10.12
C GLU A 138 2.96 -0.80 -9.21
N ALA A 139 2.83 -0.38 -7.96
CA ALA A 139 2.05 -1.05 -6.93
C ALA A 139 1.39 -0.05 -5.98
N THR A 140 0.56 -0.57 -5.08
CA THR A 140 -0.29 0.17 -4.16
C THR A 140 -1.42 0.93 -4.88
N PHE A 141 -2.34 1.48 -4.14
CA PHE A 141 -3.36 2.39 -4.67
C PHE A 141 -3.00 3.87 -4.44
N TYR A 142 -1.70 4.18 -4.35
CA TYR A 142 -1.23 5.55 -4.24
C TYR A 142 -0.44 5.97 -5.48
N LEU A 143 -0.63 7.21 -5.87
CA LEU A 143 0.20 7.89 -6.84
C LEU A 143 1.01 8.96 -6.10
N TRP A 144 2.32 8.97 -6.32
CA TRP A 144 3.25 9.93 -5.76
C TRP A 144 3.59 10.95 -6.83
N VAL A 145 3.04 12.15 -6.69
CA VAL A 145 3.01 13.16 -7.75
C VAL A 145 3.83 14.36 -7.32
N LYS A 146 4.71 14.83 -8.18
CA LYS A 146 5.50 16.04 -7.95
C LYS A 146 4.58 17.26 -7.98
N ALA A 147 4.61 18.06 -6.93
CA ALA A 147 3.82 19.28 -6.82
C ALA A 147 4.33 20.35 -7.81
N PRO A 148 3.46 20.96 -8.61
CA PRO A 148 3.85 22.09 -9.46
C PRO A 148 4.50 23.20 -8.66
N GLY A 149 5.71 23.63 -9.09
CA GLY A 149 6.51 24.61 -8.38
C GLY A 149 7.16 24.12 -7.08
N GLY A 150 7.08 22.82 -6.74
CA GLY A 150 7.74 22.23 -5.58
C GLY A 150 7.12 22.56 -4.22
N HIS A 151 5.91 23.12 -4.19
CA HIS A 151 5.21 23.54 -2.97
C HIS A 151 4.00 22.63 -2.70
N ASP A 152 4.21 21.54 -1.98
CA ASP A 152 3.19 20.51 -1.70
C ASP A 152 1.99 21.08 -0.94
N TRP A 153 2.16 21.78 0.18
CA TRP A 153 1.05 22.37 0.93
C TRP A 153 0.27 23.41 0.11
N GLY A 154 0.96 24.34 -0.56
CA GLY A 154 0.26 25.34 -1.39
C GLY A 154 -0.51 24.72 -2.56
N TRP A 155 -0.06 23.57 -3.08
CA TRP A 155 -0.82 22.83 -4.08
C TRP A 155 -2.03 22.11 -3.46
N VAL A 156 -1.86 21.46 -2.33
CA VAL A 156 -2.95 20.79 -1.59
C VAL A 156 -4.05 21.80 -1.20
N GLU A 157 -3.70 22.98 -0.72
CA GLU A 157 -4.68 24.04 -0.40
C GLU A 157 -5.52 24.44 -1.62
N ARG A 158 -4.90 24.63 -2.79
CA ARG A 158 -5.63 24.89 -4.03
C ARG A 158 -6.55 23.74 -4.43
N LEU A 159 -6.12 22.50 -4.24
CA LEU A 159 -6.92 21.30 -4.51
C LEU A 159 -8.10 21.17 -3.55
N ILE A 160 -7.90 21.48 -2.27
CA ILE A 160 -8.97 21.51 -1.26
C ILE A 160 -10.05 22.54 -1.68
N GLY A 161 -9.66 23.71 -2.16
CA GLY A 161 -10.60 24.71 -2.70
C GLY A 161 -11.47 24.17 -3.85
N ARG A 162 -11.05 23.10 -4.53
CA ARG A 162 -11.80 22.38 -5.57
C ARG A 162 -12.50 21.11 -5.05
N GLY A 163 -12.48 20.89 -3.74
CA GLY A 163 -13.05 19.69 -3.11
C GLY A 163 -12.25 18.41 -3.37
N ILE A 164 -10.93 18.52 -3.63
CA ILE A 164 -10.00 17.39 -3.81
C ILE A 164 -8.99 17.42 -2.66
N VAL A 165 -8.91 16.34 -1.90
CA VAL A 165 -8.12 16.28 -0.65
C VAL A 165 -7.05 15.19 -0.72
N PRO A 166 -5.91 15.45 -1.39
CA PRO A 166 -4.76 14.55 -1.31
C PRO A 166 -3.90 14.86 -0.08
N ALA A 167 -2.88 14.05 0.19
CA ALA A 167 -1.99 14.28 1.31
C ALA A 167 -0.68 14.95 0.85
N PRO A 168 -0.24 16.07 1.48
CA PRO A 168 1.05 16.67 1.16
C PRO A 168 2.19 15.73 1.56
N GLY A 169 3.22 15.66 0.73
CA GLY A 169 4.31 14.70 0.89
C GLY A 169 5.18 14.96 2.11
N SER A 170 5.32 16.23 2.51
CA SER A 170 6.06 16.62 3.72
C SER A 170 5.50 15.99 5.01
N MET A 171 4.23 15.57 5.05
CA MET A 171 3.65 14.80 6.16
C MET A 171 4.31 13.41 6.32
N PHE A 172 5.02 12.92 5.32
CA PHE A 172 5.73 11.62 5.33
C PHE A 172 7.22 11.76 5.60
N GLY A 173 7.68 12.96 5.92
CA GLY A 173 9.06 13.28 6.24
C GLY A 173 9.70 14.27 5.25
N PRO A 174 10.90 14.76 5.56
CA PRO A 174 11.56 15.81 4.76
C PRO A 174 11.77 15.45 3.28
N ALA A 175 12.03 14.17 2.99
CA ALA A 175 12.19 13.68 1.62
C ALA A 175 10.90 13.73 0.78
N GLY A 176 9.74 13.86 1.45
CA GLY A 176 8.44 14.01 0.78
C GLY A 176 8.09 15.44 0.39
N GLN A 177 8.90 16.43 0.79
CA GLN A 177 8.67 17.83 0.46
C GLN A 177 8.65 18.04 -1.06
N GLY A 178 7.68 18.80 -1.56
CA GLY A 178 7.49 19.03 -2.98
C GLY A 178 6.73 17.94 -3.71
N TYR A 179 6.19 16.95 -3.00
CA TYR A 179 5.34 15.89 -3.55
C TYR A 179 3.96 15.87 -2.91
N VAL A 180 3.02 15.20 -3.56
CA VAL A 180 1.66 14.99 -3.05
C VAL A 180 1.25 13.55 -3.30
N ARG A 181 0.71 12.89 -2.27
CA ARG A 181 0.18 11.53 -2.36
C ARG A 181 -1.30 11.54 -2.69
N TRP A 182 -1.65 10.98 -3.82
CA TRP A 182 -3.02 10.76 -4.26
C TRP A 182 -3.45 9.32 -3.98
N ALA A 183 -4.69 9.13 -3.51
CA ALA A 183 -5.24 7.80 -3.21
C ALA A 183 -6.32 7.42 -4.22
N LEU A 184 -6.20 6.22 -4.82
CA LEU A 184 -7.18 5.65 -5.76
C LEU A 184 -8.34 4.93 -5.04
N VAL A 185 -8.57 5.25 -3.76
CA VAL A 185 -9.64 4.65 -2.93
C VAL A 185 -11.04 5.06 -3.37
N PRO A 186 -11.31 6.32 -3.76
CA PRO A 186 -12.63 6.73 -4.23
C PRO A 186 -13.14 5.88 -5.40
N THR A 187 -14.45 5.91 -5.64
CA THR A 187 -15.07 5.23 -6.80
C THR A 187 -14.54 5.80 -8.12
N LEU A 188 -14.67 5.04 -9.20
CA LEU A 188 -14.28 5.50 -10.54
C LEU A 188 -15.01 6.78 -10.94
N GLU A 189 -16.29 6.90 -10.55
CA GLU A 189 -17.09 8.09 -10.75
C GLU A 189 -16.52 9.31 -10.02
N LYS A 190 -16.15 9.15 -8.75
CA LYS A 190 -15.50 10.21 -7.98
C LYS A 190 -14.13 10.62 -8.54
N CYS A 191 -13.39 9.69 -9.13
CA CYS A 191 -12.18 10.02 -9.86
C CYS A 191 -12.48 10.88 -11.09
N ARG A 192 -13.54 10.56 -11.86
CA ARG A 192 -13.97 11.38 -13.00
C ARG A 192 -14.42 12.78 -12.57
N GLU A 193 -15.20 12.89 -11.49
CA GLU A 193 -15.58 14.19 -10.92
C GLU A 193 -14.36 15.03 -10.52
N ALA A 194 -13.37 14.40 -9.87
CA ALA A 194 -12.14 15.10 -9.50
C ALA A 194 -11.40 15.62 -10.73
N ILE A 195 -11.28 14.82 -11.78
CA ILE A 195 -10.65 15.22 -13.03
C ILE A 195 -11.40 16.39 -13.68
N ALA A 196 -12.73 16.33 -13.75
CA ALA A 196 -13.52 17.44 -14.30
C ALA A 196 -13.30 18.76 -13.54
N ARG A 197 -13.12 18.69 -12.21
CA ARG A 197 -12.78 19.86 -11.39
C ARG A 197 -11.34 20.35 -11.61
N LEU A 198 -10.41 19.46 -11.97
CA LEU A 198 -9.04 19.86 -12.35
C LEU A 198 -9.04 20.56 -13.70
N ASP A 199 -9.80 20.05 -14.67
CA ASP A 199 -9.84 20.54 -16.06
C ASP A 199 -10.62 21.86 -16.21
N SER A 200 -11.45 22.26 -15.21
CA SER A 200 -12.28 23.47 -15.23
C SER A 200 -11.60 24.76 -14.72
N SER A 201 -10.28 24.81 -14.75
CA SER A 201 -9.46 25.95 -14.27
C SER A 201 -8.99 26.87 -15.38
#